data_e9ab5a1363116e961612cd35debf2d1b
#
_entry.id   e9ab5a1363116e961612cd35debf2d1b
#
_cell.length_a   1.000
_cell.length_b   1.000
_cell.length_c   1.000
_cell.angle_alpha   90.00
_cell.angle_beta   90.00
_cell.angle_gamma   90.00
#
_symmetry.space_group_name_H-M   'P 1'
#
loop_
_entity.id
_entity.type
_entity.pdbx_description
1 polymer ?
#
loop_
_entity_poly.entity_id
_entity_poly.type
_entity_poly.pdbx_seq_one_letter_code
_entity_poly.pdbx_strand_id
1 'polypeptide(L)'
;GEAPLDNAGKLVSALPETSNLIVDPLDVLESQEPPSRFRSFMNDLQNHVVNTGSLGILHCLEGRSVPPLRDTTEHFADVVFHLQTNIKGDEVENKLAIPKFRGGRAPSDIIKLDLVERVSIDTSRDIA
;
A
#
# COMPACT_ATOMS: atom_id res chain seq x y z
N GLY A 1 13.34 -13.37 -20.21
CA GLY A 1 13.63 -12.26 -19.32
C GLY A 1 13.68 -12.68 -17.87
N GLU A 2 14.34 -11.90 -17.04
CA GLU A 2 14.36 -12.17 -15.60
C GLU A 2 12.96 -12.00 -15.00
N ALA A 3 12.61 -12.84 -14.03
CA ALA A 3 11.36 -12.74 -13.32
C ALA A 3 11.26 -11.39 -12.56
N PRO A 4 10.08 -10.77 -12.49
CA PRO A 4 9.90 -9.48 -11.82
C PRO A 4 10.38 -9.47 -10.36
N LEU A 5 10.17 -10.56 -9.62
CA LEU A 5 10.63 -10.67 -8.23
C LEU A 5 12.16 -10.68 -8.11
N ASP A 6 12.86 -11.29 -9.05
CA ASP A 6 14.32 -11.30 -9.05
C ASP A 6 14.88 -9.88 -9.26
N ASN A 7 14.29 -9.14 -10.19
CA ASN A 7 14.65 -7.75 -10.45
C ASN A 7 14.35 -6.86 -9.24
N ALA A 8 13.19 -7.01 -8.65
CA ALA A 8 12.80 -6.25 -7.46
C ALA A 8 13.74 -6.54 -6.28
N GLY A 9 14.07 -7.83 -6.06
CA GLY A 9 15.02 -8.23 -5.02
C GLY A 9 16.41 -7.63 -5.21
N LYS A 10 16.91 -7.60 -6.44
CA LYS A 10 18.19 -6.95 -6.77
C LYS A 10 18.17 -5.46 -6.47
N LEU A 11 17.06 -4.78 -6.81
CA LEU A 11 16.91 -3.36 -6.54
C LEU A 11 16.89 -3.07 -5.03
N VAL A 12 16.17 -3.85 -4.25
CA VAL A 12 16.14 -3.71 -2.78
C VAL A 12 17.53 -3.90 -2.18
N SER A 13 18.26 -4.92 -2.64
CA SER A 13 19.62 -5.19 -2.16
C SER A 13 20.62 -4.08 -2.51
N ALA A 14 20.36 -3.33 -3.57
CA ALA A 14 21.21 -2.24 -4.04
C ALA A 14 20.81 -0.86 -3.49
N LEU A 15 19.74 -0.77 -2.69
CA LEU A 15 19.29 0.50 -2.14
C LEU A 15 20.31 1.09 -1.17
N PRO A 16 20.61 2.41 -1.27
CA PRO A 16 21.37 3.09 -0.24
C PRO A 16 20.70 3.01 1.13
N GLU A 17 21.49 3.01 2.20
CA GLU A 17 21.00 2.81 3.57
C GLU A 17 19.89 3.77 4.01
N THR A 18 19.83 4.97 3.44
CA THR A 18 18.87 6.00 3.82
C THR A 18 17.72 6.18 2.83
N SER A 19 17.53 5.21 1.93
CA SER A 19 16.53 5.33 0.88
C SER A 19 15.14 4.94 1.38
N ASN A 20 14.19 5.85 1.18
CA ASN A 20 12.77 5.48 1.13
C ASN A 20 12.45 4.89 -0.24
N LEU A 21 11.40 4.08 -0.31
CA LEU A 21 11.05 3.43 -1.56
C LEU A 21 9.53 3.39 -1.78
N ILE A 22 9.17 3.39 -3.04
CA ILE A 22 7.77 3.20 -3.48
C ILE A 22 7.77 2.08 -4.51
N VAL A 23 6.90 1.09 -4.31
CA VAL A 23 6.64 0.03 -5.28
C VAL A 23 5.25 0.26 -5.87
N ASP A 24 5.16 0.46 -7.19
CA ASP A 24 3.93 0.84 -7.86
C ASP A 24 3.85 0.20 -9.27
N PRO A 25 2.88 -0.69 -9.50
CA PRO A 25 2.06 -1.39 -8.52
C PRO A 25 2.75 -2.64 -7.96
N LEU A 26 2.35 -3.06 -6.77
CA LEU A 26 2.83 -4.30 -6.17
C LEU A 26 2.15 -5.54 -6.78
N ASP A 27 1.01 -5.37 -7.42
CA ASP A 27 0.14 -6.43 -7.93
C ASP A 27 0.87 -7.49 -8.75
N VAL A 28 1.80 -7.06 -9.61
CA VAL A 28 2.59 -7.96 -10.46
C VAL A 28 3.43 -8.91 -9.59
N LEU A 29 4.00 -8.41 -8.51
CA LEU A 29 4.83 -9.21 -7.61
C LEU A 29 3.99 -10.14 -6.75
N GLU A 30 2.80 -9.71 -6.35
CA GLU A 30 1.85 -10.52 -5.58
C GLU A 30 1.29 -11.70 -6.37
N SER A 31 1.44 -11.69 -7.67
CA SER A 31 0.94 -12.74 -8.56
C SER A 31 2.03 -13.74 -9.01
N GLN A 32 3.26 -13.59 -8.52
CA GLN A 32 4.37 -14.46 -8.91
C GLN A 32 4.35 -15.80 -8.15
N GLU A 33 4.77 -16.85 -8.84
CA GLU A 33 4.90 -18.19 -8.29
C GLU A 33 6.39 -18.57 -8.11
N PRO A 34 6.74 -19.34 -7.11
CA PRO A 34 5.90 -19.77 -5.98
C PRO A 34 5.73 -18.67 -4.92
N PRO A 35 4.67 -18.74 -4.08
CA PRO A 35 4.42 -17.75 -3.04
C PRO A 35 5.57 -17.47 -2.08
N SER A 36 6.42 -18.47 -1.84
CA SER A 36 7.59 -18.33 -0.97
C SER A 36 8.58 -17.28 -1.46
N ARG A 37 8.68 -17.07 -2.76
CA ARG A 37 9.57 -16.04 -3.35
C ARG A 37 9.06 -14.64 -3.06
N PHE A 38 7.76 -14.43 -3.12
CA PHE A 38 7.16 -13.15 -2.75
C PHE A 38 7.35 -12.87 -1.25
N ARG A 39 7.14 -13.86 -0.39
CA ARG A 39 7.38 -13.70 1.05
C ARG A 39 8.84 -13.38 1.36
N SER A 40 9.78 -14.00 0.65
CA SER A 40 11.21 -13.70 0.79
C SER A 40 11.51 -12.25 0.40
N PHE A 41 10.93 -11.78 -0.70
CA PHE A 41 11.04 -10.37 -1.12
C PHE A 41 10.50 -9.42 -0.05
N MET A 42 9.32 -9.71 0.52
CA MET A 42 8.72 -8.89 1.56
C MET A 42 9.55 -8.87 2.84
N ASN A 43 10.18 -10.00 3.19
CA ASN A 43 11.10 -10.05 4.32
C ASN A 43 12.34 -9.17 4.08
N ASP A 44 12.93 -9.22 2.90
CA ASP A 44 14.09 -8.39 2.54
C ASP A 44 13.73 -6.91 2.60
N LEU A 45 12.55 -6.55 2.10
CA LEU A 45 12.06 -5.19 2.13
C LEU A 45 11.83 -4.70 3.56
N GLN A 46 11.19 -5.53 4.40
CA GLN A 46 10.97 -5.22 5.80
C GLN A 46 12.28 -5.05 6.56
N ASN A 47 13.26 -5.92 6.31
CA ASN A 47 14.59 -5.82 6.91
C ASN A 47 15.29 -4.51 6.53
N HIS A 48 15.20 -4.09 5.27
CA HIS A 48 15.75 -2.81 4.83
C HIS A 48 15.11 -1.66 5.62
N VAL A 49 13.79 -1.61 5.68
CA VAL A 49 13.04 -0.55 6.36
C VAL A 49 13.38 -0.51 7.85
N VAL A 50 13.40 -1.66 8.52
CA VAL A 50 13.69 -1.74 9.97
C VAL A 50 15.14 -1.35 10.26
N ASN A 51 16.09 -1.84 9.47
CA ASN A 51 17.52 -1.62 9.72
C ASN A 51 17.97 -0.19 9.41
N THR A 52 17.27 0.49 8.50
CA THR A 52 17.66 1.84 8.05
C THR A 52 16.77 2.95 8.60
N GLY A 53 15.65 2.61 9.21
CA GLY A 53 14.64 3.59 9.63
C GLY A 53 13.95 4.28 8.46
N SER A 54 13.96 3.65 7.29
CA SER A 54 13.36 4.16 6.06
C SER A 54 11.84 3.92 6.02
N LEU A 55 11.18 4.50 5.03
CA LEU A 55 9.78 4.30 4.74
C LEU A 55 9.64 3.53 3.43
N GLY A 56 8.81 2.48 3.44
CA GLY A 56 8.39 1.78 2.24
C GLY A 56 6.90 2.01 2.00
N ILE A 57 6.54 2.41 0.79
CA ILE A 57 5.15 2.57 0.36
C ILE A 57 4.88 1.57 -0.76
N LEU A 58 3.87 0.73 -0.55
CA LEU A 58 3.45 -0.29 -1.50
C LEU A 58 2.08 0.09 -2.05
N HIS A 59 2.04 0.44 -3.33
CA HIS A 59 0.78 0.77 -4.00
C HIS A 59 0.17 -0.48 -4.58
N CYS A 60 -1.07 -0.77 -4.17
CA CYS A 60 -1.85 -1.91 -4.64
C CYS A 60 -3.15 -1.43 -5.26
N LEU A 61 -3.54 -2.06 -6.37
CA LEU A 61 -4.78 -1.74 -7.04
C LEU A 61 -5.93 -2.56 -6.44
N GLU A 62 -7.03 -1.89 -6.16
CA GLU A 62 -8.27 -2.56 -5.84
C GLU A 62 -9.08 -2.77 -7.13
N GLY A 63 -9.73 -3.90 -7.25
CA GLY A 63 -10.49 -4.21 -8.43
C GLY A 63 -11.25 -5.51 -8.28
N ARG A 64 -11.79 -6.00 -9.40
CA ARG A 64 -12.59 -7.24 -9.42
C ARG A 64 -11.75 -8.48 -9.12
N SER A 65 -10.46 -8.41 -9.38
CA SER A 65 -9.55 -9.53 -9.20
C SER A 65 -8.37 -9.07 -8.35
N VAL A 66 -8.40 -9.44 -7.07
CA VAL A 66 -7.32 -9.15 -6.13
C VAL A 66 -6.29 -10.26 -6.24
N PRO A 67 -4.99 -9.95 -6.34
CA PRO A 67 -3.93 -10.97 -6.37
C PRO A 67 -4.00 -11.89 -5.14
N PRO A 68 -3.65 -13.18 -5.29
CA PRO A 68 -3.80 -14.15 -4.21
C PRO A 68 -2.95 -13.86 -2.97
N LEU A 69 -1.86 -13.13 -3.11
CA LEU A 69 -0.95 -12.81 -2.02
C LEU A 69 -1.21 -11.43 -1.38
N ARG A 70 -2.35 -10.77 -1.69
CA ARG A 70 -2.71 -9.50 -1.08
C ARG A 70 -2.80 -9.57 0.45
N ASP A 71 -3.34 -10.66 0.99
CA ASP A 71 -3.41 -10.87 2.44
C ASP A 71 -2.02 -10.93 3.07
N THR A 72 -1.07 -11.54 2.37
CA THR A 72 0.33 -11.56 2.81
C THR A 72 0.92 -10.15 2.84
N THR A 73 0.68 -9.35 1.82
CA THR A 73 1.11 -7.95 1.77
C THR A 73 0.56 -7.16 2.96
N GLU A 74 -0.73 -7.29 3.22
CA GLU A 74 -1.38 -6.59 4.34
C GLU A 74 -0.84 -7.06 5.69
N HIS A 75 -0.46 -8.33 5.79
CA HIS A 75 0.18 -8.85 6.99
C HIS A 75 1.54 -8.21 7.27
N PHE A 76 2.34 -8.01 6.23
CA PHE A 76 3.66 -7.36 6.36
C PHE A 76 3.58 -5.86 6.61
N ALA A 77 2.56 -5.19 6.10
CA ALA A 77 2.42 -3.75 6.23
C ALA A 77 2.19 -3.31 7.68
N ASP A 78 2.80 -2.21 8.08
CA ASP A 78 2.56 -1.61 9.40
C ASP A 78 1.27 -0.81 9.42
N VAL A 79 0.96 -0.15 8.30
CA VAL A 79 -0.25 0.63 8.12
C VAL A 79 -0.86 0.28 6.77
N VAL A 80 -2.17 0.09 6.74
CA VAL A 80 -2.91 -0.14 5.50
C VAL A 80 -3.91 0.99 5.31
N PHE A 81 -3.84 1.64 4.14
CA PHE A 81 -4.79 2.64 3.70
C PHE A 81 -5.66 2.06 2.58
N HIS A 82 -6.98 2.17 2.72
CA HIS A 82 -7.92 1.90 1.63
C HIS A 82 -8.47 3.21 1.10
N LEU A 83 -8.16 3.51 -0.15
CA LEU A 83 -8.67 4.69 -0.85
C LEU A 83 -9.80 4.27 -1.77
N GLN A 84 -10.93 4.94 -1.66
CA GLN A 84 -12.10 4.69 -2.50
C GLN A 84 -12.55 5.97 -3.17
N THR A 85 -12.90 5.84 -4.45
CA THR A 85 -13.50 6.91 -5.24
C THR A 85 -14.87 6.47 -5.71
N ASN A 86 -15.91 7.21 -5.33
CA ASN A 86 -17.29 6.93 -5.73
C ASN A 86 -17.88 8.15 -6.45
N ILE A 87 -18.71 7.86 -7.44
CA ILE A 87 -19.47 8.90 -8.16
C ILE A 87 -20.87 8.95 -7.54
N LYS A 88 -21.25 10.13 -7.06
CA LYS A 88 -22.59 10.42 -6.55
C LYS A 88 -23.19 11.57 -7.37
N GLY A 89 -24.13 11.27 -8.25
CA GLY A 89 -24.69 12.27 -9.16
C GLY A 89 -23.59 12.91 -10.00
N ASP A 90 -23.38 14.21 -9.85
CA ASP A 90 -22.34 14.98 -10.56
C ASP A 90 -21.06 15.13 -9.76
N GLU A 91 -20.97 14.54 -8.57
CA GLU A 91 -19.83 14.69 -7.67
C GLU A 91 -18.99 13.42 -7.59
N VAL A 92 -17.70 13.63 -7.41
CA VAL A 92 -16.74 12.56 -7.10
C VAL A 92 -16.41 12.65 -5.62
N GLU A 93 -16.63 11.56 -4.90
CA GLU A 93 -16.36 11.45 -3.49
C GLU A 93 -15.14 10.56 -3.26
N ASN A 94 -14.13 11.07 -2.55
CA ASN A 94 -12.92 10.33 -2.18
C ASN A 94 -12.91 10.06 -0.69
N LYS A 95 -12.68 8.81 -0.33
CA LYS A 95 -12.70 8.34 1.06
C LYS A 95 -11.44 7.54 1.37
N LEU A 96 -11.00 7.65 2.62
CA LEU A 96 -9.89 6.90 3.18
C LEU A 96 -10.35 6.12 4.39
N ALA A 97 -10.12 4.81 4.40
CA ALA A 97 -10.20 3.98 5.59
C ALA A 97 -8.81 3.50 5.97
N ILE A 98 -8.58 3.28 7.25
CA ILE A 98 -7.31 2.79 7.79
C ILE A 98 -7.60 1.49 8.56
N PRO A 99 -7.70 0.33 7.86
CA PRO A 99 -8.09 -0.92 8.51
C PRO A 99 -6.99 -1.53 9.39
N LYS A 100 -5.75 -1.09 9.23
CA LYS A 100 -4.64 -1.59 10.03
C LYS A 100 -3.70 -0.46 10.42
N PHE A 101 -3.34 -0.42 11.69
CA PHE A 101 -2.34 0.49 12.22
C PHE A 101 -1.56 -0.24 13.32
N ARG A 102 -0.34 -0.70 13.01
CA ARG A 102 0.52 -1.39 13.96
C ARG A 102 1.08 -0.40 14.98
N GLY A 103 1.04 -0.78 16.25
CA GLY A 103 1.53 0.07 17.33
C GLY A 103 0.51 1.07 17.87
N GLY A 104 -0.73 1.02 17.42
CA GLY A 104 -1.80 1.89 17.88
C GLY A 104 -3.17 1.33 17.55
N ARG A 105 -4.18 2.13 17.83
CA ARG A 105 -5.56 1.82 17.50
C ARG A 105 -5.90 2.39 16.12
N ALA A 106 -6.36 1.54 15.21
CA ALA A 106 -6.84 2.01 13.93
C ALA A 106 -8.09 2.90 14.08
N PRO A 107 -8.18 4.01 13.34
CA PRO A 107 -9.40 4.82 13.33
C PRO A 107 -10.61 3.99 12.89
N SER A 108 -11.73 4.16 13.56
CA SER A 108 -12.98 3.46 13.21
C SER A 108 -13.79 4.20 12.15
N ASP A 109 -13.52 5.48 11.95
CA ASP A 109 -14.27 6.32 11.03
C ASP A 109 -13.62 6.41 9.65
N ILE A 110 -14.46 6.51 8.63
CA ILE A 110 -14.00 6.80 7.26
C ILE A 110 -13.71 8.29 7.14
N ILE A 111 -12.55 8.62 6.59
CA ILE A 111 -12.10 10.00 6.40
C ILE A 111 -12.43 10.43 4.97
N LYS A 112 -13.13 11.55 4.82
CA LYS A 112 -13.34 12.15 3.51
C LYS A 112 -12.15 12.99 3.11
N LEU A 113 -11.74 12.88 1.86
CA LEU A 113 -10.64 13.63 1.29
C LEU A 113 -11.14 14.63 0.28
N ASP A 114 -10.60 15.83 0.31
CA ASP A 114 -10.78 16.85 -0.72
C ASP A 114 -9.52 16.88 -1.59
N LEU A 115 -9.70 16.69 -2.91
CA LEU A 115 -8.62 16.59 -3.90
C LEU A 115 -8.70 17.68 -4.97
N VAL A 116 -9.06 18.92 -4.61
CA VAL A 116 -9.19 19.99 -5.60
C VAL A 116 -7.82 20.47 -6.09
N GLU A 117 -7.09 21.24 -5.32
CA GLU A 117 -5.74 21.70 -5.66
C GLU A 117 -4.66 20.91 -4.92
N ARG A 118 -5.01 20.36 -3.78
CA ARG A 118 -4.15 19.56 -2.92
C ARG A 118 -5.02 18.59 -2.12
N VAL A 119 -4.41 17.60 -1.54
CA VAL A 119 -5.11 16.69 -0.64
C VAL A 119 -5.38 17.40 0.68
N SER A 120 -6.63 17.41 1.10
CA SER A 120 -7.03 17.88 2.42
C SER A 120 -8.15 17.02 2.98
N ILE A 121 -8.32 17.07 4.30
CA ILE A 121 -9.40 16.34 4.97
C ILE A 121 -10.65 17.21 4.92
N ASP A 122 -11.75 16.63 4.41
CA ASP A 122 -13.06 17.27 4.44
C ASP A 122 -13.70 17.03 5.80
N THR A 123 -13.92 18.10 6.54
CA THR A 123 -14.55 18.07 7.85
C THR A 123 -16.05 18.28 7.81
N SER A 124 -16.62 18.53 6.63
CA SER A 124 -18.06 18.67 6.48
C SER A 124 -18.75 17.34 6.77
N ARG A 125 -19.91 17.37 7.43
CA ARG A 125 -20.72 16.18 7.65
C ARG A 125 -21.77 16.06 6.56
N ASP A 126 -21.92 14.84 6.02
CA ASP A 126 -23.06 14.53 5.18
C ASP A 126 -24.31 14.54 6.07
N ILE A 127 -25.22 15.44 5.73
CA ILE A 127 -26.56 15.40 6.26
C ILE A 127 -27.36 14.50 5.29
N ALA A 128 -27.43 13.23 5.64
CA ALA A 128 -28.23 12.30 4.86
C ALA A 128 -29.71 12.50 5.12
#